data_2c8a1245a4aa023e01894a57cf69246c
#
_entry.id   2c8a1245a4aa023e01894a57cf69246c
#
_cell.length_a   1.000
_cell.length_b   1.000
_cell.length_c   1.000
_cell.angle_alpha   90.00
_cell.angle_beta   90.00
_cell.angle_gamma   90.00
#
_symmetry.space_group_name_H-M   'P 1'
#
loop_
_entity.id
_entity.type
_entity.pdbx_description
1 polymer ?
#
loop_
_entity_poly.entity_id
_entity_poly.type
_entity_poly.pdbx_seq_one_letter_code
_entity_poly.pdbx_strand_id
1 'polypeptide(L)'
;LSNKINLNKLNTSQKIQFVIDQKNNVLKEFVFSISSTEKIYLTRDNNNDFNQKILVTELNKDVLYSENIILDSLYKSAINQKIPPNIIVEFARIYGFQVDFQRDIKKRDSFQIMYEVYIDDKNRIIETGKILFANLKLSGENYSLYYFDKEGSQGHYDKSGKSVKKALMKTPINGARLSSPFGMRKHPIDGYNKMHRGTDFAAP
;
A
#
# COMPACT_ATOMS: atom_id res chain seq x y z
N LEU A 1 -14.86 28.98 0.41
CA LEU A 1 -14.74 27.52 0.19
C LEU A 1 -14.19 27.18 -1.20
N SER A 2 -14.59 27.91 -2.25
CA SER A 2 -14.30 27.57 -3.65
C SER A 2 -12.80 27.54 -4.02
N ASN A 3 -11.94 28.26 -3.30
CA ASN A 3 -10.51 28.37 -3.67
C ASN A 3 -9.62 27.24 -3.13
N LYS A 4 -10.07 26.44 -2.18
CA LYS A 4 -9.28 25.34 -1.58
C LYS A 4 -9.94 23.96 -1.69
N ILE A 5 -11.23 23.90 -1.98
CA ILE A 5 -11.97 22.65 -2.12
C ILE A 5 -12.61 22.60 -3.50
N ASN A 6 -12.18 21.67 -4.32
CA ASN A 6 -12.88 21.36 -5.54
C ASN A 6 -13.96 20.32 -5.24
N LEU A 7 -15.17 20.77 -4.93
CA LEU A 7 -16.32 19.91 -4.62
C LEU A 7 -16.71 18.96 -5.76
N ASN A 8 -16.23 19.23 -6.98
CA ASN A 8 -16.44 18.35 -8.12
C ASN A 8 -15.44 17.16 -8.19
N LYS A 9 -14.44 17.14 -7.29
CA LYS A 9 -13.42 16.09 -7.20
C LYS A 9 -13.38 15.46 -5.82
N LEU A 10 -14.54 15.08 -5.30
CA LEU A 10 -14.62 14.34 -4.04
C LEU A 10 -14.17 12.89 -4.25
N ASN A 11 -13.27 12.42 -3.38
CA ASN A 11 -12.84 11.03 -3.37
C ASN A 11 -13.74 10.19 -2.45
N THR A 12 -13.97 8.94 -2.78
CA THR A 12 -14.83 8.01 -2.01
C THR A 12 -14.36 7.78 -0.57
N SER A 13 -13.09 8.09 -0.25
CA SER A 13 -12.51 7.97 1.09
C SER A 13 -12.58 9.26 1.93
N GLN A 14 -13.04 10.38 1.36
CA GLN A 14 -13.17 11.64 2.09
C GLN A 14 -14.34 11.59 3.07
N LYS A 15 -14.05 11.93 4.34
CA LYS A 15 -15.07 12.00 5.39
C LYS A 15 -15.62 13.41 5.50
N ILE A 16 -16.93 13.51 5.47
CA ILE A 16 -17.68 14.73 5.70
C ILE A 16 -18.52 14.52 6.96
N GLN A 17 -18.47 15.45 7.90
CA GLN A 17 -19.25 15.41 9.14
C GLN A 17 -20.09 16.67 9.25
N PHE A 18 -21.31 16.52 9.71
CA PHE A 18 -22.27 17.60 9.95
C PHE A 18 -22.71 17.54 11.40
N VAL A 19 -22.72 18.69 12.07
CA VAL A 19 -23.36 18.86 13.38
C VAL A 19 -24.58 19.74 13.18
N ILE A 20 -25.75 19.17 13.45
CA ILE A 20 -27.05 19.83 13.27
C ILE A 20 -27.70 20.04 14.63
N ASP A 21 -28.20 21.24 14.88
CA ASP A 21 -29.05 21.52 16.04
C ASP A 21 -30.40 20.82 15.86
N GLN A 22 -30.71 19.85 16.71
CA GLN A 22 -31.96 19.08 16.64
C GLN A 22 -33.21 19.89 16.91
N LYS A 23 -33.11 21.02 17.64
CA LYS A 23 -34.28 21.86 17.98
C LYS A 23 -34.73 22.69 16.79
N ASN A 24 -33.77 23.23 16.02
CA ASN A 24 -34.02 24.20 14.94
C ASN A 24 -33.74 23.63 13.57
N ASN A 25 -33.24 22.40 13.48
CA ASN A 25 -32.75 21.72 12.24
C ASN A 25 -31.72 22.56 11.47
N VAL A 26 -30.88 23.28 12.21
CA VAL A 26 -29.88 24.23 11.66
C VAL A 26 -28.50 23.58 11.70
N LEU A 27 -27.76 23.67 10.59
CA LEU A 27 -26.38 23.24 10.52
C LEU A 27 -25.51 24.18 11.40
N LYS A 28 -24.90 23.61 12.45
CA LYS A 28 -23.97 24.31 13.35
C LYS A 28 -22.53 24.19 12.94
N GLU A 29 -22.15 23.00 12.52
CA GLU A 29 -20.77 22.72 12.17
C GLU A 29 -20.68 21.80 10.96
N PHE A 30 -19.71 22.05 10.10
CA PHE A 30 -19.35 21.23 8.97
C PHE A 30 -17.86 20.96 9.01
N VAL A 31 -17.45 19.70 9.00
CA VAL A 31 -16.06 19.28 9.00
C VAL A 31 -15.76 18.52 7.73
N PHE A 32 -14.76 18.96 7.01
CA PHE A 32 -14.31 18.36 5.77
C PHE A 32 -12.81 18.05 5.83
N SER A 33 -12.45 16.79 5.59
CA SER A 33 -11.03 16.39 5.51
C SER A 33 -10.50 16.64 4.10
N ILE A 34 -9.52 17.56 3.96
CA ILE A 34 -8.83 17.84 2.69
C ILE A 34 -7.82 16.74 2.39
N SER A 35 -7.07 16.35 3.42
CA SER A 35 -6.05 15.29 3.37
C SER A 35 -6.06 14.48 4.67
N SER A 36 -5.12 13.57 4.82
CA SER A 36 -4.86 12.85 6.08
C SER A 36 -4.49 13.79 7.24
N THR A 37 -3.89 14.95 6.93
CA THR A 37 -3.38 15.91 7.92
C THR A 37 -4.17 17.19 8.02
N GLU A 38 -4.97 17.55 7.01
CA GLU A 38 -5.67 18.82 6.96
C GLU A 38 -7.19 18.64 7.00
N LYS A 39 -7.84 19.39 7.90
CA LYS A 39 -9.30 19.47 8.01
C LYS A 39 -9.76 20.92 8.01
N ILE A 40 -10.84 21.17 7.29
CA ILE A 40 -11.59 22.43 7.36
C ILE A 40 -12.75 22.24 8.33
N TYR A 41 -12.86 23.18 9.27
CA TYR A 41 -13.99 23.36 10.16
C TYR A 41 -14.72 24.63 9.75
N LEU A 42 -16.00 24.51 9.48
CA LEU A 42 -16.91 25.64 9.31
C LEU A 42 -17.88 25.63 10.51
N THR A 43 -17.80 26.64 11.34
CA THR A 43 -18.65 26.75 12.53
C THR A 43 -19.55 27.97 12.37
N ARG A 44 -20.85 27.80 12.56
CA ARG A 44 -21.81 28.91 12.51
C ARG A 44 -21.68 29.75 13.76
N ASP A 45 -21.58 31.07 13.59
CA ASP A 45 -21.53 32.06 14.65
C ASP A 45 -22.95 32.55 15.05
N ASN A 46 -22.99 33.46 16.02
CA ASN A 46 -24.25 34.06 16.51
C ASN A 46 -24.95 34.94 15.48
N ASN A 47 -24.24 35.41 14.45
CA ASN A 47 -24.79 36.24 13.36
C ASN A 47 -25.28 35.39 12.18
N ASN A 48 -25.30 34.06 12.33
CA ASN A 48 -25.61 33.08 11.29
C ASN A 48 -24.59 33.00 10.15
N ASP A 49 -23.41 33.58 10.30
CA ASP A 49 -22.31 33.44 9.36
C ASP A 49 -21.44 32.22 9.68
N PHE A 50 -20.66 31.74 8.70
CA PHE A 50 -19.75 30.63 8.89
C PHE A 50 -18.30 31.10 9.02
N ASN A 51 -17.73 30.84 10.20
CA ASN A 51 -16.30 31.02 10.44
C ASN A 51 -15.53 29.77 9.99
N GLN A 52 -14.45 29.99 9.22
CA GLN A 52 -13.60 28.92 8.73
C GLN A 52 -12.33 28.81 9.58
N LYS A 53 -12.02 27.57 10.02
CA LYS A 53 -10.75 27.23 10.66
C LYS A 53 -10.15 26.03 9.93
N ILE A 54 -8.87 26.11 9.59
CA ILE A 54 -8.11 24.98 9.06
C ILE A 54 -7.29 24.41 10.21
N LEU A 55 -7.46 23.12 10.48
CA LEU A 55 -6.62 22.37 11.40
C LEU A 55 -5.63 21.56 10.59
N VAL A 56 -4.36 21.74 10.88
CA VAL A 56 -3.26 20.95 10.35
C VAL A 56 -2.73 20.07 11.48
N THR A 57 -2.68 18.78 11.25
CA THR A 57 -2.06 17.83 12.18
C THR A 57 -0.60 17.70 11.79
N GLU A 58 0.29 18.08 12.68
CA GLU A 58 1.72 17.83 12.49
C GLU A 58 2.00 16.35 12.65
N LEU A 59 2.85 15.82 11.77
CA LEU A 59 3.25 14.43 11.79
C LEU A 59 4.74 14.31 12.12
N ASN A 60 5.06 13.42 13.02
CA ASN A 60 6.43 13.01 13.33
C ASN A 60 6.77 11.76 12.51
N LYS A 61 7.95 11.77 11.91
CA LYS A 61 8.47 10.62 11.19
C LYS A 61 9.07 9.63 12.18
N ASP A 62 8.71 8.37 12.06
CA ASP A 62 9.26 7.26 12.83
C ASP A 62 9.54 6.05 11.93
N VAL A 63 10.22 5.04 12.45
CA VAL A 63 10.58 3.83 11.71
C VAL A 63 10.15 2.61 12.51
N LEU A 64 9.34 1.76 11.88
CA LEU A 64 8.89 0.50 12.45
C LEU A 64 9.65 -0.68 11.84
N TYR A 65 9.99 -1.64 12.69
CA TYR A 65 10.51 -2.95 12.31
C TYR A 65 9.51 -4.04 12.67
N SER A 66 9.36 -5.01 11.79
CA SER A 66 8.54 -6.20 12.03
C SER A 66 9.13 -7.41 11.34
N GLU A 67 9.00 -8.57 11.98
CA GLU A 67 9.39 -9.86 11.41
C GLU A 67 8.39 -10.94 11.80
N ASN A 68 8.23 -11.95 10.96
CA ASN A 68 7.42 -13.12 11.27
C ASN A 68 7.76 -14.30 10.37
N ILE A 69 7.34 -15.49 10.83
CA ILE A 69 7.35 -16.72 10.07
C ILE A 69 6.05 -16.83 9.27
N ILE A 70 6.16 -17.28 8.03
CA ILE A 70 5.02 -17.49 7.14
C ILE A 70 4.43 -18.89 7.41
N LEU A 71 3.23 -18.90 7.98
CA LEU A 71 2.53 -20.14 8.30
C LEU A 71 1.51 -20.53 7.23
N ASP A 72 0.78 -19.56 6.70
CA ASP A 72 -0.25 -19.75 5.67
C ASP A 72 0.11 -18.96 4.39
N SER A 73 0.13 -17.65 4.48
CA SER A 73 0.54 -16.74 3.40
C SER A 73 1.32 -15.55 3.97
N LEU A 74 2.14 -14.93 3.13
CA LEU A 74 2.86 -13.71 3.48
C LEU A 74 1.88 -12.63 3.95
N TYR A 75 0.80 -12.40 3.19
CA TYR A 75 -0.19 -11.36 3.51
C TYR A 75 -0.81 -11.56 4.89
N LYS A 76 -1.31 -12.78 5.18
CA LYS A 76 -1.92 -13.10 6.47
C LYS A 76 -0.93 -12.96 7.63
N SER A 77 0.30 -13.43 7.45
CA SER A 77 1.35 -13.32 8.46
C SER A 77 1.75 -11.86 8.74
N ALA A 78 1.77 -11.01 7.70
CA ALA A 78 2.07 -9.58 7.83
C ALA A 78 0.91 -8.81 8.49
N ILE A 79 -0.35 -9.09 8.12
CA ILE A 79 -1.54 -8.49 8.77
C ILE A 79 -1.58 -8.83 10.27
N ASN A 80 -1.23 -10.07 10.65
CA ASN A 80 -1.17 -10.49 12.06
C ASN A 80 -0.13 -9.68 12.86
N GLN A 81 0.91 -9.18 12.20
CA GLN A 81 1.90 -8.24 12.76
C GLN A 81 1.46 -6.78 12.70
N LYS A 82 0.19 -6.51 12.32
CA LYS A 82 -0.37 -5.16 12.17
C LYS A 82 0.38 -4.29 11.14
N ILE A 83 1.06 -4.91 10.19
CA ILE A 83 1.69 -4.17 9.08
C ILE A 83 0.59 -3.61 8.20
N PRO A 84 0.61 -2.31 7.86
CA PRO A 84 -0.40 -1.69 7.00
C PRO A 84 -0.48 -2.38 5.62
N PRO A 85 -1.70 -2.60 5.07
CA PRO A 85 -1.89 -3.31 3.81
C PRO A 85 -1.10 -2.74 2.63
N ASN A 86 -0.99 -1.41 2.54
CA ASN A 86 -0.22 -0.75 1.48
C ASN A 86 1.30 -1.05 1.57
N ILE A 87 1.84 -1.22 2.77
CA ILE A 87 3.23 -1.65 2.99
C ILE A 87 3.41 -3.10 2.55
N ILE A 88 2.42 -3.98 2.81
CA ILE A 88 2.48 -5.38 2.37
C ILE A 88 2.46 -5.47 0.84
N VAL A 89 1.63 -4.66 0.18
CA VAL A 89 1.57 -4.59 -1.29
C VAL A 89 2.89 -4.07 -1.86
N GLU A 90 3.47 -3.02 -1.24
CA GLU A 90 4.76 -2.49 -1.67
C GLU A 90 5.90 -3.50 -1.46
N PHE A 91 5.90 -4.24 -0.33
CA PHE A 91 6.83 -5.34 -0.09
C PHE A 91 6.74 -6.40 -1.21
N ALA A 92 5.53 -6.83 -1.56
CA ALA A 92 5.34 -7.77 -2.66
C ALA A 92 5.83 -7.18 -4.01
N ARG A 93 5.59 -5.88 -4.24
CA ARG A 93 6.01 -5.19 -5.46
C ARG A 93 7.52 -5.16 -5.63
N ILE A 94 8.29 -4.84 -4.59
CA ILE A 94 9.75 -4.77 -4.68
C ILE A 94 10.39 -6.14 -4.93
N TYR A 95 9.77 -7.22 -4.45
CA TYR A 95 10.22 -8.60 -4.71
C TYR A 95 9.69 -9.20 -6.01
N GLY A 96 8.66 -8.62 -6.63
CA GLY A 96 7.99 -9.18 -7.82
C GLY A 96 8.89 -9.42 -9.04
N PHE A 97 10.09 -8.83 -9.04
CA PHE A 97 11.11 -9.08 -10.06
C PHE A 97 11.97 -10.35 -9.80
N GLN A 98 11.98 -10.85 -8.56
CA GLN A 98 12.85 -11.93 -8.13
C GLN A 98 12.09 -13.16 -7.65
N VAL A 99 10.90 -12.97 -7.07
CA VAL A 99 10.11 -13.97 -6.36
C VAL A 99 8.76 -14.16 -7.02
N ASP A 100 8.38 -15.40 -7.24
CA ASP A 100 7.01 -15.80 -7.55
C ASP A 100 6.30 -16.14 -6.24
N PHE A 101 5.47 -15.22 -5.76
CA PHE A 101 4.80 -15.35 -4.44
C PHE A 101 3.86 -16.56 -4.34
N GLN A 102 3.45 -17.15 -5.45
CA GLN A 102 2.58 -18.33 -5.46
C GLN A 102 3.37 -19.64 -5.42
N ARG A 103 4.61 -19.63 -5.90
CA ARG A 103 5.41 -20.86 -6.07
C ARG A 103 6.62 -20.93 -5.15
N ASP A 104 7.27 -19.78 -4.92
CA ASP A 104 8.56 -19.74 -4.22
C ASP A 104 8.38 -19.68 -2.70
N ILE A 105 7.23 -19.16 -2.19
CA ILE A 105 6.97 -19.05 -0.75
C ILE A 105 6.46 -20.39 -0.20
N LYS A 106 7.12 -20.88 0.84
CA LYS A 106 6.76 -22.10 1.53
C LYS A 106 6.44 -21.84 3.01
N LYS A 107 5.73 -22.78 3.61
CA LYS A 107 5.50 -22.78 5.05
C LYS A 107 6.83 -22.81 5.79
N ARG A 108 6.98 -21.93 6.80
CA ARG A 108 8.18 -21.69 7.62
C ARG A 108 9.24 -20.80 6.95
N ASP A 109 9.03 -20.31 5.77
CA ASP A 109 9.77 -19.14 5.30
C ASP A 109 9.49 -17.95 6.22
N SER A 110 10.31 -16.92 6.16
CA SER A 110 10.16 -15.76 7.05
C SER A 110 10.42 -14.45 6.31
N PHE A 111 9.91 -13.38 6.87
CA PHE A 111 10.17 -12.04 6.37
C PHE A 111 10.59 -11.10 7.51
N GLN A 112 11.33 -10.09 7.14
CA GLN A 112 11.71 -8.94 7.97
C GLN A 112 11.45 -7.68 7.16
N ILE A 113 10.93 -6.66 7.80
CA ILE A 113 10.62 -5.40 7.14
C ILE A 113 10.88 -4.23 8.08
N MET A 114 11.50 -3.18 7.56
CA MET A 114 11.68 -1.89 8.22
C MET A 114 11.11 -0.82 7.31
N TYR A 115 10.18 -0.01 7.81
CA TYR A 115 9.49 0.99 7.01
C TYR A 115 9.19 2.25 7.79
N GLU A 116 9.10 3.37 7.09
CA GLU A 116 8.76 4.66 7.64
C GLU A 116 7.26 4.76 7.93
N VAL A 117 6.94 5.41 9.02
CA VAL A 117 5.57 5.82 9.37
C VAL A 117 5.56 7.29 9.74
N TYR A 118 4.40 7.92 9.60
CA TYR A 118 4.13 9.28 10.04
C TYR A 118 3.03 9.23 11.08
N ILE A 119 3.37 9.61 12.31
CA ILE A 119 2.51 9.50 13.47
C ILE A 119 2.08 10.89 13.97
N ASP A 120 0.87 10.96 14.52
CA ASP A 120 0.37 12.16 15.17
C ASP A 120 0.82 12.25 16.65
N ASP A 121 0.39 13.32 17.33
CA ASP A 121 0.64 13.57 18.76
C ASP A 121 0.10 12.47 19.71
N LYS A 122 -0.78 11.60 19.21
CA LYS A 122 -1.37 10.46 19.93
C LYS A 122 -0.73 9.12 19.54
N ASN A 123 0.42 9.14 18.88
CA ASN A 123 1.12 7.96 18.36
C ASN A 123 0.28 7.09 17.42
N ARG A 124 -0.68 7.68 16.71
CA ARG A 124 -1.46 6.96 15.71
C ARG A 124 -0.77 7.09 14.36
N ILE A 125 -0.62 5.99 13.66
CA ILE A 125 -0.10 5.99 12.29
C ILE A 125 -1.15 6.65 11.39
N ILE A 126 -0.80 7.77 10.81
CA ILE A 126 -1.64 8.56 9.89
C ILE A 126 -1.27 8.23 8.45
N GLU A 127 0.03 8.13 8.17
CA GLU A 127 0.57 7.80 6.86
C GLU A 127 1.72 6.80 6.99
N THR A 128 2.04 6.13 5.89
CA THR A 128 3.20 5.26 5.78
C THR A 128 4.14 5.80 4.72
N GLY A 129 5.42 5.63 4.95
CA GLY A 129 6.45 6.04 4.01
C GLY A 129 7.07 4.86 3.26
N LYS A 130 8.36 4.94 3.03
CA LYS A 130 9.14 3.98 2.24
C LYS A 130 9.51 2.75 3.06
N ILE A 131 9.65 1.61 2.39
CA ILE A 131 10.33 0.45 2.96
C ILE A 131 11.82 0.71 2.89
N LEU A 132 12.47 0.80 4.04
CA LEU A 132 13.91 1.09 4.15
C LEU A 132 14.76 -0.19 4.02
N PHE A 133 14.26 -1.27 4.60
CA PHE A 133 14.87 -2.59 4.55
C PHE A 133 13.78 -3.65 4.42
N ALA A 134 14.06 -4.65 3.61
CA ALA A 134 13.24 -5.84 3.49
C ALA A 134 14.14 -7.07 3.40
N ASN A 135 13.76 -8.15 4.07
CA ASN A 135 14.37 -9.46 3.86
C ASN A 135 13.28 -10.50 3.72
N LEU A 136 13.42 -11.36 2.74
CA LEU A 136 12.56 -12.52 2.54
C LEU A 136 13.46 -13.75 2.55
N LYS A 137 13.29 -14.62 3.56
CA LYS A 137 14.04 -15.85 3.67
C LYS A 137 13.21 -16.99 3.10
N LEU A 138 13.64 -17.50 1.94
CA LEU A 138 12.97 -18.55 1.19
C LEU A 138 13.83 -19.82 1.18
N SER A 139 13.31 -20.92 1.71
CA SER A 139 14.01 -22.22 1.75
C SER A 139 15.44 -22.12 2.31
N GLY A 140 15.66 -21.22 3.26
CA GLY A 140 16.96 -20.97 3.93
C GLY A 140 17.81 -19.86 3.31
N GLU A 141 17.51 -19.39 2.10
CA GLU A 141 18.23 -18.31 1.44
C GLU A 141 17.63 -16.95 1.75
N ASN A 142 18.48 -15.94 1.98
CA ASN A 142 18.07 -14.57 2.27
C ASN A 142 18.10 -13.71 1.02
N TYR A 143 16.98 -13.04 0.77
CA TYR A 143 16.81 -12.04 -0.29
C TYR A 143 16.65 -10.66 0.35
N SER A 144 17.77 -10.09 0.78
CA SER A 144 17.80 -8.79 1.48
C SER A 144 17.83 -7.63 0.49
N LEU A 145 16.99 -6.63 0.73
CA LEU A 145 16.85 -5.42 -0.07
C LEU A 145 16.98 -4.19 0.83
N TYR A 146 17.72 -3.20 0.34
CA TYR A 146 17.99 -1.95 1.03
C TYR A 146 17.53 -0.79 0.17
N TYR A 147 16.79 0.15 0.76
CA TYR A 147 16.41 1.36 0.07
C TYR A 147 17.57 2.34 0.04
N PHE A 148 17.84 2.86 -1.13
CA PHE A 148 18.84 3.89 -1.36
C PHE A 148 18.18 5.12 -1.98
N ASP A 149 18.47 6.30 -1.43
CA ASP A 149 17.88 7.57 -1.84
C ASP A 149 18.98 8.58 -2.16
N LYS A 150 19.50 8.50 -3.35
CA LYS A 150 20.43 9.50 -3.89
C LYS A 150 19.93 9.93 -5.25
N GLU A 151 20.15 11.19 -5.59
CA GLU A 151 19.75 11.77 -6.87
C GLU A 151 20.16 10.88 -8.04
N GLY A 152 19.19 10.54 -8.90
CA GLY A 152 19.39 9.65 -10.05
C GLY A 152 19.45 8.14 -9.73
N SER A 153 19.39 7.72 -8.45
CA SER A 153 19.57 6.32 -8.03
C SER A 153 18.58 5.87 -6.96
N GLN A 154 17.37 6.43 -6.94
CA GLN A 154 16.36 6.04 -5.95
C GLN A 154 15.79 4.64 -6.20
N GLY A 155 15.77 3.79 -5.18
CA GLY A 155 15.19 2.45 -5.27
C GLY A 155 15.73 1.45 -4.28
N HIS A 156 15.34 0.21 -4.49
CA HIS A 156 15.82 -0.92 -3.69
C HIS A 156 16.96 -1.65 -4.40
N TYR A 157 17.96 -2.03 -3.64
CA TYR A 157 19.18 -2.69 -4.10
C TYR A 157 19.46 -3.90 -3.24
N ASP A 158 20.03 -4.93 -3.82
CA ASP A 158 20.52 -6.09 -3.08
C ASP A 158 21.85 -5.78 -2.36
N LYS A 159 22.34 -6.73 -1.57
CA LYS A 159 23.59 -6.61 -0.81
C LYS A 159 24.84 -6.34 -1.68
N SER A 160 24.77 -6.58 -2.98
CA SER A 160 25.88 -6.30 -3.93
C SER A 160 25.73 -4.92 -4.58
N GLY A 161 24.72 -4.14 -4.24
CA GLY A 161 24.41 -2.85 -4.83
C GLY A 161 23.73 -2.93 -6.20
N LYS A 162 23.19 -4.09 -6.57
CA LYS A 162 22.45 -4.27 -7.82
C LYS A 162 20.98 -3.90 -7.62
N SER A 163 20.47 -3.02 -8.49
CA SER A 163 19.05 -2.65 -8.46
C SER A 163 18.14 -3.86 -8.67
N VAL A 164 17.08 -3.94 -7.89
CA VAL A 164 16.07 -5.00 -8.03
C VAL A 164 15.14 -4.79 -9.20
N LYS A 165 15.04 -3.55 -9.71
CA LYS A 165 14.25 -3.26 -10.92
C LYS A 165 14.89 -3.94 -12.13
N LYS A 166 14.13 -4.83 -12.76
CA LYS A 166 14.49 -5.51 -14.00
C LYS A 166 13.53 -5.09 -15.11
N ALA A 167 13.88 -5.34 -16.36
CA ALA A 167 13.02 -5.04 -17.49
C ALA A 167 11.70 -5.84 -17.47
N LEU A 168 11.73 -7.04 -16.89
CA LEU A 168 10.55 -7.92 -16.81
C LEU A 168 10.33 -8.41 -15.39
N MET A 169 9.11 -8.31 -14.90
CA MET A 169 8.66 -8.91 -13.63
C MET A 169 8.39 -10.41 -13.83
N LYS A 170 8.64 -11.22 -12.81
CA LYS A 170 8.24 -12.65 -12.80
C LYS A 170 6.72 -12.79 -12.87
N THR A 171 6.00 -11.93 -12.14
CA THR A 171 4.54 -11.85 -12.18
C THR A 171 4.16 -10.45 -12.66
N PRO A 172 3.71 -10.28 -13.92
CA PRO A 172 3.53 -8.97 -14.54
C PRO A 172 2.35 -8.16 -13.98
N ILE A 173 1.44 -8.81 -13.26
CA ILE A 173 0.26 -8.19 -12.65
C ILE A 173 0.23 -8.54 -11.17
N ASN A 174 0.09 -7.53 -10.29
CA ASN A 174 -0.01 -7.74 -8.85
C ASN A 174 -1.19 -8.65 -8.50
N GLY A 175 -0.92 -9.72 -7.73
CA GLY A 175 -1.94 -10.69 -7.32
C GLY A 175 -2.39 -11.66 -8.42
N ALA A 176 -1.84 -11.55 -9.64
CA ALA A 176 -2.20 -12.45 -10.73
C ALA A 176 -1.68 -13.87 -10.49
N ARG A 177 -2.52 -14.85 -10.82
CA ARG A 177 -2.13 -16.24 -10.86
C ARG A 177 -1.78 -16.68 -12.28
N LEU A 178 -0.77 -17.54 -12.42
CA LEU A 178 -0.51 -18.20 -13.69
C LEU A 178 -1.70 -19.09 -14.04
N SER A 179 -2.42 -18.76 -15.08
CA SER A 179 -3.59 -19.53 -15.55
C SER A 179 -3.23 -20.53 -16.63
N SER A 180 -2.20 -20.22 -17.47
CA SER A 180 -1.71 -21.17 -18.48
C SER A 180 -0.24 -20.92 -18.82
N PRO A 181 0.66 -21.95 -18.72
CA PRO A 181 2.06 -21.81 -19.06
C PRO A 181 2.30 -21.79 -20.58
N PHE A 182 3.47 -21.30 -20.95
CA PHE A 182 4.02 -21.47 -22.30
C PHE A 182 4.29 -22.97 -22.56
N GLY A 183 4.01 -23.43 -23.77
CA GLY A 183 4.32 -24.82 -24.18
C GLY A 183 3.13 -25.55 -24.82
N MET A 184 3.34 -26.83 -25.05
CA MET A 184 2.30 -27.70 -25.61
C MET A 184 1.20 -27.96 -24.58
N ARG A 185 -0.04 -27.64 -24.94
CA ARG A 185 -1.20 -27.91 -24.08
C ARG A 185 -2.41 -28.31 -24.90
N LYS A 186 -3.36 -29.01 -24.27
CA LYS A 186 -4.67 -29.25 -24.86
C LYS A 186 -5.40 -27.92 -25.01
N HIS A 187 -5.79 -27.57 -26.23
CA HIS A 187 -6.50 -26.34 -26.49
C HIS A 187 -7.89 -26.39 -25.84
N PRO A 188 -8.29 -25.35 -25.05
CA PRO A 188 -9.51 -25.41 -24.25
C PRO A 188 -10.80 -25.49 -25.09
N ILE A 189 -10.76 -25.00 -26.32
CA ILE A 189 -11.92 -24.99 -27.25
C ILE A 189 -11.79 -26.13 -28.26
N ASP A 190 -10.64 -26.24 -28.92
CA ASP A 190 -10.45 -27.17 -30.06
C ASP A 190 -10.13 -28.62 -29.59
N GLY A 191 -9.77 -28.83 -28.36
CA GLY A 191 -9.56 -30.16 -27.75
C GLY A 191 -8.30 -30.92 -28.17
N TYR A 192 -7.53 -30.45 -29.14
CA TYR A 192 -6.27 -31.05 -29.57
C TYR A 192 -5.05 -30.35 -28.95
N ASN A 193 -3.88 -31.02 -29.00
CA ASN A 193 -2.64 -30.46 -28.49
C ASN A 193 -2.12 -29.38 -29.43
N LYS A 194 -1.95 -28.15 -28.86
CA LYS A 194 -1.49 -26.98 -29.58
C LYS A 194 -0.41 -26.26 -28.78
N MET A 195 0.58 -25.71 -29.50
CA MET A 195 1.61 -24.87 -28.90
C MET A 195 1.02 -23.57 -28.41
N HIS A 196 1.04 -23.34 -27.10
CA HIS A 196 0.73 -22.05 -26.48
C HIS A 196 1.99 -21.21 -26.47
N ARG A 197 2.01 -20.14 -27.28
CA ARG A 197 3.17 -19.28 -27.51
C ARG A 197 3.28 -18.10 -26.53
N GLY A 198 2.49 -18.13 -25.47
CA GLY A 198 2.46 -17.11 -24.42
C GLY A 198 2.29 -17.74 -23.05
N THR A 199 2.34 -16.91 -22.04
CA THR A 199 2.01 -17.27 -20.65
C THR A 199 0.82 -16.42 -20.23
N ASP A 200 -0.29 -17.06 -19.82
CA ASP A 200 -1.49 -16.36 -19.40
C ASP A 200 -1.48 -16.15 -17.88
N PHE A 201 -1.77 -14.94 -17.46
CA PHE A 201 -2.00 -14.60 -16.07
C PHE A 201 -3.44 -14.13 -15.89
N ALA A 202 -4.14 -14.73 -14.93
CA ALA A 202 -5.46 -14.28 -14.52
C ALA A 202 -5.29 -13.23 -13.41
N ALA A 203 -5.85 -12.03 -13.63
CA ALA A 203 -5.96 -11.00 -12.59
C ALA A 203 -7.00 -11.41 -11.54
N PRO A 204 -6.86 -10.91 -10.27
CA PRO A 204 -7.87 -11.08 -9.25
C PRO A 204 -9.18 -10.38 -9.61
#